data_e3f9804c0b9694ef7137b519e321d2b4
#
_entry.id   e3f9804c0b9694ef7137b519e321d2b4
#
_cell.length_a   1.000
_cell.length_b   1.000
_cell.length_c   1.000
_cell.angle_alpha   90.00
_cell.angle_beta   90.00
_cell.angle_gamma   90.00
#
_symmetry.space_group_name_H-M   'P 1'
#
loop_
_entity.id
_entity.type
_entity.pdbx_description
1 polymer ?
#
loop_
_entity_poly.entity_id
_entity_poly.type
_entity_poly.pdbx_seq_one_letter_code
_entity_poly.pdbx_strand_id
1 'polypeptide(L)'
;RGEQDSFGLEAIDTLVKGMEDHRDELVVILAGYTREMEHFLTANSGLASRFPNRIEFPDYTAAELLDITHRLAEGRGYQLDESCNAPLLGYYQRRQAQDARTAGNGRLARNTLEKAIFHQSRRLVAEPAAALDVILPGDLELE
;
A
#
# COMPACT_ATOMS: atom_id res chain seq x y z
N ARG A 1 18.78 -5.01 20.32
CA ARG A 1 19.87 -5.15 21.25
C ARG A 1 21.15 -5.27 20.45
N GLY A 2 21.77 -4.18 20.13
CA GLY A 2 23.08 -3.68 20.10
C GLY A 2 24.22 -4.45 19.51
N GLU A 3 24.06 -5.40 18.62
CA GLU A 3 25.08 -5.63 17.60
C GLU A 3 24.71 -4.69 16.44
N GLN A 4 25.41 -3.58 16.38
CA GLN A 4 25.44 -2.75 15.19
C GLN A 4 25.78 -3.69 14.05
N ASP A 5 24.90 -3.78 13.11
CA ASP A 5 25.07 -4.55 11.89
C ASP A 5 26.23 -3.93 11.10
N SER A 6 27.46 -4.34 11.45
CA SER A 6 28.70 -3.85 10.82
C SER A 6 28.67 -4.10 9.31
N PHE A 7 28.02 -5.18 8.87
CA PHE A 7 27.82 -5.50 7.46
C PHE A 7 26.86 -4.51 6.78
N GLY A 8 25.85 -4.03 7.49
CA GLY A 8 24.92 -3.01 6.97
C GLY A 8 25.63 -1.67 6.74
N LEU A 9 26.48 -1.26 7.65
CA LEU A 9 27.29 -0.04 7.51
C LEU A 9 28.29 -0.14 6.36
N GLU A 10 28.98 -1.27 6.24
CA GLU A 10 29.93 -1.53 5.15
C GLU A 10 29.22 -1.54 3.78
N ALA A 11 28.02 -2.10 3.70
CA ALA A 11 27.21 -2.07 2.48
C ALA A 11 26.80 -0.64 2.11
N ILE A 12 26.46 0.20 3.09
CA ILE A 12 26.12 1.62 2.88
C ILE A 12 27.34 2.38 2.36
N ASP A 13 28.50 2.19 2.97
CA ASP A 13 29.74 2.86 2.55
C ASP A 13 30.14 2.45 1.12
N THR A 14 29.95 1.18 0.77
CA THR A 14 30.17 0.68 -0.60
C THR A 14 29.21 1.33 -1.59
N LEU A 15 27.92 1.44 -1.23
CA LEU A 15 26.91 2.11 -2.05
C LEU A 15 27.25 3.59 -2.27
N VAL A 16 27.60 4.31 -1.21
CA VAL A 16 27.99 5.72 -1.25
C VAL A 16 29.21 5.93 -2.16
N LYS A 17 30.21 5.07 -2.04
CA LYS A 17 31.38 5.10 -2.92
C LYS A 17 31.01 4.85 -4.39
N GLY A 18 30.18 3.84 -4.66
CA GLY A 18 29.69 3.56 -6.02
C GLY A 18 28.91 4.73 -6.63
N MET A 19 28.13 5.44 -5.83
CA MET A 19 27.41 6.64 -6.26
C MET A 19 28.35 7.80 -6.60
N GLU A 20 29.46 7.94 -5.90
CA GLU A 20 30.46 8.96 -6.22
C GLU A 20 31.25 8.62 -7.48
N ASP A 21 31.70 7.36 -7.60
CA ASP A 21 32.52 6.89 -8.71
C ASP A 21 31.75 6.85 -10.04
N HIS A 22 30.42 6.67 -9.99
CA HIS A 22 29.53 6.51 -11.15
C HIS A 22 28.40 7.55 -11.20
N ARG A 23 28.61 8.74 -10.65
CA ARG A 23 27.56 9.77 -10.48
C ARG A 23 26.89 10.22 -11.79
N ASP A 24 27.55 10.07 -12.92
CA ASP A 24 27.02 10.45 -14.25
C ASP A 24 26.30 9.28 -14.96
N GLU A 25 26.41 8.06 -14.42
CA GLU A 25 25.89 6.84 -15.04
C GLU A 25 24.85 6.13 -14.16
N LEU A 26 24.72 6.51 -12.86
CA LEU A 26 23.94 5.80 -11.87
C LEU A 26 22.82 6.67 -11.31
N VAL A 27 21.62 6.14 -11.32
CA VAL A 27 20.47 6.66 -10.56
C VAL A 27 20.15 5.71 -9.42
N VAL A 28 20.13 6.21 -8.19
CA VAL A 28 19.80 5.44 -7.00
C VAL A 28 18.49 5.92 -6.42
N ILE A 29 17.56 4.99 -6.21
CA ILE A 29 16.27 5.23 -5.58
C ILE A 29 16.19 4.38 -4.33
N LEU A 30 16.04 5.02 -3.18
CA LEU A 30 15.77 4.36 -1.90
C LEU A 30 14.28 4.47 -1.59
N ALA A 31 13.68 3.37 -1.19
CA ALA A 31 12.29 3.32 -0.77
C ALA A 31 12.16 2.61 0.58
N GLY A 32 11.36 3.16 1.46
CA GLY A 32 11.12 2.61 2.80
C GLY A 32 10.04 3.41 3.52
N TYR A 33 9.70 2.99 4.73
CA TYR A 33 8.77 3.76 5.56
C TYR A 33 9.44 5.07 6.02
N THR A 34 8.69 6.14 6.08
CA THR A 34 9.19 7.50 6.34
C THR A 34 10.09 7.55 7.58
N ARG A 35 9.63 6.99 8.68
CA ARG A 35 10.34 7.02 9.96
C ARG A 35 11.65 6.24 9.93
N GLU A 36 11.63 5.05 9.34
CA GLU A 36 12.82 4.20 9.18
C GLU A 36 13.81 4.84 8.20
N MET A 37 13.31 5.48 7.15
CA MET A 37 14.14 6.19 6.17
C MET A 37 14.80 7.42 6.78
N GLU A 38 14.09 8.20 7.59
CA GLU A 38 14.68 9.32 8.34
C GLU A 38 15.82 8.85 9.24
N HIS A 39 15.59 7.77 9.98
CA HIS A 39 16.61 7.18 10.84
C HIS A 39 17.82 6.70 10.03
N PHE A 40 17.59 6.04 8.91
CA PHE A 40 18.64 5.56 8.00
C PHE A 40 19.48 6.70 7.45
N LEU A 41 18.86 7.79 6.99
CA LEU A 41 19.56 8.94 6.42
C LEU A 41 20.35 9.73 7.47
N THR A 42 19.96 9.68 8.74
CA THR A 42 20.69 10.32 9.85
C THR A 42 21.81 9.47 10.41
N ALA A 43 21.79 8.16 10.19
CA ALA A 43 22.82 7.23 10.68
C ALA A 43 24.20 7.46 10.04
N ASN A 44 24.24 8.03 8.84
CA ASN A 44 25.47 8.39 8.14
C ASN A 44 25.39 9.83 7.63
N SER A 45 26.31 10.67 8.09
CA SER A 45 26.34 12.11 7.81
C SER A 45 26.42 12.48 6.31
N GLY A 46 26.90 11.55 5.49
CA GLY A 46 27.03 11.75 4.03
C GLY A 46 25.80 11.34 3.22
N LEU A 47 24.86 10.55 3.78
CA LEU A 47 23.71 10.04 3.03
C LEU A 47 22.68 11.12 2.73
N ALA A 48 22.33 11.95 3.70
CA ALA A 48 21.30 12.95 3.55
C ALA A 48 21.60 13.96 2.42
N SER A 49 22.87 14.32 2.25
CA SER A 49 23.30 15.24 1.19
C SER A 49 23.30 14.62 -0.20
N ARG A 50 23.42 13.28 -0.29
CA ARG A 50 23.41 12.54 -1.56
C ARG A 50 22.00 12.22 -2.06
N PHE A 51 21.00 12.29 -1.16
CA PHE A 51 19.58 12.08 -1.48
C PHE A 51 18.77 13.37 -1.23
N PRO A 52 18.98 14.43 -2.05
CA PRO A 52 18.31 15.71 -1.86
C PRO A 52 16.82 15.66 -2.21
N ASN A 53 16.44 14.74 -3.10
CA ASN A 53 15.06 14.60 -3.55
C ASN A 53 14.34 13.58 -2.67
N ARG A 54 13.33 14.05 -1.95
CA ARG A 54 12.45 13.21 -1.12
C ARG A 54 11.04 13.30 -1.66
N ILE A 55 10.44 12.14 -1.86
CA ILE A 55 9.04 12.03 -2.26
C ILE A 55 8.33 11.24 -1.16
N GLU A 56 7.38 11.88 -0.50
CA GLU A 56 6.54 11.23 0.50
C GLU A 56 5.26 10.73 -0.16
N PHE A 57 4.89 9.51 0.18
CA PHE A 57 3.61 8.91 -0.16
C PHE A 57 2.78 8.81 1.13
N PRO A 58 1.94 9.80 1.42
CA PRO A 58 1.11 9.76 2.61
C PRO A 58 0.12 8.59 2.54
N ASP A 59 -0.29 8.10 3.69
CA ASP A 59 -1.34 7.09 3.78
C ASP A 59 -2.65 7.65 3.20
N TYR A 60 -3.41 6.79 2.53
CA TYR A 60 -4.72 7.14 2.02
C TYR A 60 -5.74 7.28 3.16
N THR A 61 -6.64 8.23 3.04
CA THR A 61 -7.84 8.31 3.87
C THR A 61 -8.80 7.15 3.56
N ALA A 62 -9.75 6.90 4.45
CA ALA A 62 -10.78 5.89 4.21
C ALA A 62 -11.63 6.20 2.96
N ALA A 63 -11.88 7.47 2.68
CA ALA A 63 -12.58 7.90 1.47
C ALA A 63 -11.76 7.63 0.20
N GLU A 64 -10.46 7.88 0.23
CA GLU A 64 -9.56 7.57 -0.87
C GLU A 64 -9.44 6.06 -1.09
N LEU A 65 -9.39 5.25 -0.01
CA LEU A 65 -9.40 3.79 -0.12
C LEU A 65 -10.70 3.27 -0.76
N LEU A 66 -11.84 3.90 -0.47
CA LEU A 66 -13.11 3.58 -1.13
C LEU A 66 -13.04 3.89 -2.63
N ASP A 67 -12.54 5.07 -3.02
CA ASP A 67 -12.37 5.44 -4.43
C ASP A 67 -11.41 4.48 -5.16
N ILE A 68 -10.29 4.12 -4.52
CA ILE A 68 -9.36 3.13 -5.04
C ILE A 68 -10.04 1.78 -5.24
N THR A 69 -10.92 1.35 -4.33
CA THR A 69 -11.65 0.09 -4.45
C THR A 69 -12.57 0.10 -5.67
N HIS A 70 -13.30 1.20 -5.91
CA HIS A 70 -14.11 1.38 -7.10
C HIS A 70 -13.29 1.30 -8.38
N ARG A 71 -12.20 2.05 -8.47
CA ARG A 71 -11.30 2.05 -9.64
C ARG A 71 -10.69 0.68 -9.93
N LEU A 72 -10.31 -0.04 -8.87
CA LEU A 72 -9.78 -1.39 -9.01
C LEU A 72 -10.85 -2.38 -9.50
N ALA A 73 -12.10 -2.24 -9.03
CA ALA A 73 -13.23 -3.04 -9.49
C ALA A 73 -13.51 -2.79 -10.97
N GLU A 74 -13.66 -1.53 -11.37
CA GLU A 74 -13.87 -1.12 -12.76
C GLU A 74 -12.75 -1.63 -13.68
N GLY A 75 -11.49 -1.49 -13.27
CA GLY A 75 -10.34 -1.97 -14.04
C GLY A 75 -10.32 -3.49 -14.24
N ARG A 76 -11.08 -4.25 -13.46
CA ARG A 76 -11.27 -5.70 -13.58
C ARG A 76 -12.62 -6.10 -14.21
N GLY A 77 -13.42 -5.12 -14.67
CA GLY A 77 -14.73 -5.35 -15.25
C GLY A 77 -15.85 -5.61 -14.24
N TYR A 78 -15.65 -5.23 -12.97
CA TYR A 78 -16.67 -5.31 -11.92
C TYR A 78 -17.24 -3.94 -11.60
N GLN A 79 -18.51 -3.92 -11.19
CA GLN A 79 -19.19 -2.76 -10.66
C GLN A 79 -19.44 -2.98 -9.16
N LEU A 80 -18.93 -2.07 -8.35
CA LEU A 80 -19.23 -2.04 -6.92
C LEU A 80 -20.57 -1.30 -6.74
N ASP A 81 -21.60 -2.00 -6.27
CA ASP A 81 -22.89 -1.37 -6.03
C ASP A 81 -22.78 -0.24 -4.99
N GLU A 82 -23.52 0.85 -5.18
CA GLU A 82 -23.49 2.02 -4.29
C GLU A 82 -23.78 1.65 -2.82
N SER A 83 -24.61 0.63 -2.60
CA SER A 83 -24.89 0.10 -1.26
C SER A 83 -23.67 -0.46 -0.54
N CYS A 84 -22.55 -0.74 -1.25
CA CYS A 84 -21.26 -1.14 -0.67
C CYS A 84 -20.50 0.03 -0.05
N ASN A 85 -20.81 1.29 -0.42
CA ASN A 85 -20.02 2.46 -0.04
C ASN A 85 -19.95 2.66 1.48
N ALA A 86 -21.10 2.69 2.14
CA ALA A 86 -21.17 2.92 3.59
C ALA A 86 -20.49 1.79 4.40
N PRO A 87 -20.73 0.50 4.12
CA PRO A 87 -20.01 -0.60 4.78
C PRO A 87 -18.49 -0.54 4.60
N LEU A 88 -18.03 -0.28 3.36
CA LEU A 88 -16.60 -0.19 3.06
C LEU A 88 -15.93 1.01 3.74
N LEU A 89 -16.56 2.18 3.69
CA LEU A 89 -16.05 3.37 4.35
C LEU A 89 -15.89 3.12 5.86
N GLY A 90 -16.90 2.58 6.51
CA GLY A 90 -16.86 2.24 7.93
C GLY A 90 -15.79 1.19 8.25
N TYR A 91 -15.61 0.21 7.39
CA TYR A 91 -14.56 -0.80 7.53
C TYR A 91 -13.16 -0.15 7.45
N TYR A 92 -12.89 0.67 6.44
CA TYR A 92 -11.60 1.33 6.30
C TYR A 92 -11.29 2.26 7.48
N GLN A 93 -12.29 3.01 7.95
CA GLN A 93 -12.13 3.85 9.15
C GLN A 93 -11.76 3.03 10.40
N ARG A 94 -12.45 1.91 10.64
CA ARG A 94 -12.12 1.02 11.77
C ARG A 94 -10.74 0.42 11.65
N ARG A 95 -10.35 -0.05 10.47
CA ARG A 95 -9.02 -0.62 10.23
C ARG A 95 -7.91 0.40 10.46
N GLN A 96 -8.09 1.64 10.01
CA GLN A 96 -7.14 2.71 10.24
C GLN A 96 -7.03 3.11 11.71
N ALA A 97 -8.14 3.09 12.46
CA ALA A 97 -8.12 3.33 13.90
C ALA A 97 -7.40 2.22 14.69
N GLN A 98 -7.46 0.96 14.21
CA GLN A 98 -6.80 -0.18 14.85
C GLN A 98 -5.32 -0.29 14.52
N ASP A 99 -4.95 -0.07 13.27
CA ASP A 99 -3.57 -0.19 12.79
C ASP A 99 -3.30 0.79 11.64
N ALA A 100 -2.89 1.99 12.01
CA ALA A 100 -2.54 3.02 11.04
C ALA A 100 -1.38 2.62 10.10
N ARG A 101 -0.50 1.69 10.52
CA ARG A 101 0.67 1.30 9.71
C ARG A 101 0.31 0.45 8.50
N THR A 102 -0.70 -0.39 8.60
CA THR A 102 -1.07 -1.35 7.54
C THR A 102 -2.35 -0.99 6.81
N ALA A 103 -3.18 -0.14 7.42
CA ALA A 103 -4.52 0.15 6.92
C ALA A 103 -4.62 1.42 6.05
N GLY A 104 -3.52 2.16 5.89
CA GLY A 104 -3.48 3.41 5.11
C GLY A 104 -3.00 3.26 3.67
N ASN A 105 -2.87 2.04 3.12
CA ASN A 105 -2.32 1.82 1.79
C ASN A 105 -3.26 1.07 0.84
N GLY A 106 -3.00 1.20 -0.46
CA GLY A 106 -3.83 0.59 -1.52
C GLY A 106 -3.87 -0.95 -1.49
N ARG A 107 -2.97 -1.61 -0.76
CA ARG A 107 -3.01 -3.07 -0.57
C ARG A 107 -4.25 -3.50 0.20
N LEU A 108 -4.69 -2.72 1.19
CA LEU A 108 -5.92 -3.00 1.92
C LEU A 108 -7.12 -2.98 0.98
N ALA A 109 -7.26 -1.95 0.14
CA ALA A 109 -8.34 -1.86 -0.85
C ALA A 109 -8.32 -3.05 -1.83
N ARG A 110 -7.14 -3.41 -2.34
CA ARG A 110 -6.98 -4.55 -3.24
C ARG A 110 -7.39 -5.86 -2.59
N ASN A 111 -6.90 -6.15 -1.39
CA ASN A 111 -7.22 -7.39 -0.68
C ASN A 111 -8.71 -7.49 -0.35
N THR A 112 -9.32 -6.37 0.02
CA THR A 112 -10.76 -6.30 0.30
C THR A 112 -11.58 -6.61 -0.97
N LEU A 113 -11.20 -6.02 -2.10
CA LEU A 113 -11.85 -6.30 -3.38
C LEU A 113 -11.66 -7.76 -3.82
N GLU A 114 -10.47 -8.34 -3.68
CA GLU A 114 -10.20 -9.72 -4.06
C GLU A 114 -11.07 -10.71 -3.27
N LYS A 115 -11.25 -10.48 -1.97
CA LYS A 115 -12.17 -11.26 -1.15
C LYS A 115 -13.61 -11.09 -1.62
N ALA A 116 -14.05 -9.86 -1.90
CA ALA A 116 -15.40 -9.59 -2.38
C ALA A 116 -15.69 -10.29 -3.71
N ILE A 117 -14.75 -10.29 -4.66
CA ILE A 117 -14.87 -11.01 -5.93
C ILE A 117 -15.00 -12.53 -5.70
N PHE A 118 -14.21 -13.07 -4.77
CA PHE A 118 -14.31 -14.49 -4.42
C PHE A 118 -15.69 -14.84 -3.84
N HIS A 119 -16.23 -14.03 -2.94
CA HIS A 119 -17.56 -14.26 -2.36
C HIS A 119 -18.69 -14.05 -3.38
N GLN A 120 -18.56 -13.04 -4.23
CA GLN A 120 -19.47 -12.84 -5.36
C GLN A 120 -19.54 -14.09 -6.25
N SER A 121 -18.39 -14.70 -6.58
CA SER A 121 -18.37 -15.92 -7.39
C SER A 121 -19.12 -17.09 -6.71
N ARG A 122 -19.02 -17.21 -5.40
CA ARG A 122 -19.77 -18.22 -4.62
C ARG A 122 -21.26 -17.94 -4.64
N ARG A 123 -21.68 -16.68 -4.48
CA ARG A 123 -23.08 -16.26 -4.58
C ARG A 123 -23.67 -16.59 -5.94
N LEU A 124 -22.94 -16.37 -7.04
CA LEU A 124 -23.38 -16.64 -8.40
C LEU A 124 -23.63 -18.14 -8.66
N VAL A 125 -22.94 -19.03 -7.96
CA VAL A 125 -23.24 -20.47 -8.03
C VAL A 125 -24.62 -20.78 -7.48
N ALA A 126 -25.04 -20.07 -6.43
CA ALA A 126 -26.37 -20.24 -5.83
C ALA A 126 -27.47 -19.45 -6.57
N GLU A 127 -27.08 -18.35 -7.24
CA GLU A 127 -27.99 -17.42 -7.92
C GLU A 127 -27.54 -17.21 -9.39
N PRO A 128 -27.70 -18.20 -10.26
CA PRO A 128 -27.17 -18.12 -11.64
C PRO A 128 -27.78 -17.02 -12.52
N ALA A 129 -28.92 -16.46 -12.12
CA ALA A 129 -29.59 -15.37 -12.83
C ALA A 129 -29.11 -13.97 -12.40
N ALA A 130 -28.25 -13.89 -11.36
CA ALA A 130 -27.71 -12.62 -10.90
C ALA A 130 -26.69 -12.03 -11.90
N ALA A 131 -26.52 -10.70 -11.86
CA ALA A 131 -25.54 -10.01 -12.70
C ALA A 131 -24.10 -10.48 -12.37
N LEU A 132 -23.34 -10.84 -13.41
CA LEU A 132 -22.02 -11.45 -13.29
C LEU A 132 -20.93 -10.47 -12.85
N ASP A 133 -21.16 -9.19 -13.08
CA ASP A 133 -20.19 -8.10 -12.89
C ASP A 133 -20.46 -7.21 -11.67
N VAL A 134 -21.54 -7.47 -10.91
CA VAL A 134 -21.95 -6.62 -9.79
C VAL A 134 -21.55 -7.25 -8.45
N ILE A 135 -20.85 -6.46 -7.63
CA ILE A 135 -20.50 -6.78 -6.25
C ILE A 135 -21.51 -6.11 -5.32
N LEU A 136 -22.13 -6.89 -4.46
CA LEU A 136 -23.15 -6.46 -3.49
C LEU A 136 -22.60 -6.45 -2.06
N PRO A 137 -23.25 -5.75 -1.11
CA PRO A 137 -22.79 -5.72 0.30
C PRO A 137 -22.64 -7.10 0.94
N GLY A 138 -23.47 -8.08 0.54
CA GLY A 138 -23.35 -9.46 1.03
C GLY A 138 -22.09 -10.21 0.56
N ASP A 139 -21.40 -9.68 -0.46
CA ASP A 139 -20.12 -10.23 -0.94
C ASP A 139 -18.93 -9.67 -0.13
N LEU A 140 -19.16 -8.60 0.66
CA LEU A 140 -18.15 -7.98 1.50
C LEU A 140 -18.05 -8.73 2.84
N GLU A 141 -16.92 -9.35 3.10
CA GLU A 141 -16.60 -9.95 4.41
C GLU A 141 -15.69 -8.96 5.16
N LEU A 142 -16.32 -8.02 5.87
CA LEU A 142 -15.67 -6.90 6.56
C LEU A 142 -15.55 -7.17 8.08
N GLU A 143 -14.73 -8.14 8.45
CA GLU A 143 -14.40 -8.41 9.86
C GLU A 143 -13.16 -7.61 10.32
#